data_9b81b05e0d1af46ee95577586ef82825
#
_entry.id   9b81b05e0d1af46ee95577586ef82825
#
_cell.length_a   1.000
_cell.length_b   1.000
_cell.length_c   1.000
_cell.angle_alpha   90.00
_cell.angle_beta   90.00
_cell.angle_gamma   90.00
#
_symmetry.space_group_name_H-M   'P 1'
#
loop_
_entity.id
_entity.type
_entity.pdbx_description
1 polymer ?
#
loop_
_entity_poly.entity_id
_entity_poly.type
_entity_poly.pdbx_seq_one_letter_code
_entity_poly.pdbx_strand_id
1 'polypeptide(L)'
;MWRCHIFWSIRQLKHTHKNGWNFSWNQFIGIQRIFVSKKKQKRQQIKEIKFRPVTEKNDYEIKVNKIKSFIENGDKAKITLRFRGREMAHQQIGMELLKRVESDLESMASVEQFPTLEGRQLVMMMAPNKKN
;
A
#
# COMPACT_ATOMS: atom_id res chain seq x y z
N MET A 1 19.56 1.15 30.13
CA MET A 1 20.95 1.41 30.57
C MET A 1 21.99 1.43 29.43
N TRP A 2 21.64 1.51 28.16
CA TRP A 2 22.57 1.45 27.01
C TRP A 2 22.77 2.80 26.29
N ARG A 3 22.23 3.89 26.81
CA ARG A 3 22.29 5.23 26.17
C ARG A 3 23.50 6.08 26.55
N CYS A 4 24.20 5.77 27.64
CA CYS A 4 25.30 6.59 28.15
C CYS A 4 26.68 6.27 27.57
N HIS A 5 26.90 5.04 27.06
CA HIS A 5 28.24 4.64 26.58
C HIS A 5 28.62 5.23 25.23
N ILE A 6 27.64 5.51 24.36
CA ILE A 6 27.92 6.07 23.02
C ILE A 6 28.31 7.56 23.11
N PHE A 7 27.75 8.28 24.08
CA PHE A 7 28.04 9.72 24.24
C PHE A 7 29.44 10.01 24.80
N TRP A 8 29.98 9.06 25.57
CA TRP A 8 31.31 9.24 26.17
C TRP A 8 32.45 8.91 25.18
N SER A 9 32.23 8.00 24.26
CA SER A 9 33.22 7.65 23.21
C SER A 9 33.43 8.78 22.20
N ILE A 10 32.40 9.61 21.94
CA ILE A 10 32.48 10.74 21.01
C ILE A 10 33.29 11.91 21.59
N ARG A 11 33.34 12.03 22.92
CA ARG A 11 34.10 13.12 23.60
C ARG A 11 35.63 12.88 23.55
N GLN A 12 36.07 11.63 23.48
CA GLN A 12 37.49 11.30 23.39
C GLN A 12 38.08 11.48 21.98
N LEU A 13 37.25 11.41 20.94
CA LEU A 13 37.70 11.59 19.55
C LEU A 13 38.09 13.04 19.19
N LYS A 14 37.81 14.00 20.07
CA LYS A 14 38.18 15.43 19.84
C LYS A 14 39.67 15.74 20.09
N HIS A 15 40.42 14.85 20.73
CA HIS A 15 41.76 15.19 21.21
C HIS A 15 42.96 14.60 20.44
N THR A 16 42.75 13.77 19.43
CA THR A 16 43.88 13.07 18.80
C THR A 16 44.07 13.27 17.31
N HIS A 17 43.41 14.23 16.64
CA HIS A 17 43.69 14.44 15.22
C HIS A 17 44.25 15.84 14.91
N LYS A 18 45.57 15.93 14.93
CA LYS A 18 46.38 17.04 14.38
C LYS A 18 46.65 16.91 12.86
N ASN A 19 46.02 16.01 12.14
CA ASN A 19 46.19 15.85 10.71
C ASN A 19 44.87 16.16 9.99
N GLY A 20 44.82 17.29 9.37
CA GLY A 20 43.99 17.98 8.39
C GLY A 20 42.85 17.28 7.63
N TRP A 21 42.10 16.37 8.24
CA TRP A 21 40.90 15.86 7.63
C TRP A 21 39.69 16.66 8.13
N ASN A 22 39.32 17.67 7.35
CA ASN A 22 38.06 18.38 7.55
C ASN A 22 36.90 17.41 7.32
N PHE A 23 36.51 16.67 8.36
CA PHE A 23 35.31 15.86 8.34
C PHE A 23 34.12 16.80 8.43
N SER A 24 33.50 17.08 7.27
CA SER A 24 32.35 17.97 7.19
C SER A 24 31.17 17.39 7.97
N TRP A 25 30.84 17.96 9.11
CA TRP A 25 29.65 17.62 9.93
C TRP A 25 28.34 17.65 9.13
N ASN A 26 28.30 18.43 8.04
CA ASN A 26 27.14 18.50 7.16
C ASN A 26 26.84 17.16 6.46
N GLN A 27 27.87 16.35 6.17
CA GLN A 27 27.71 15.05 5.53
C GLN A 27 27.12 14.01 6.50
N PHE A 28 27.47 14.12 7.81
CA PHE A 28 26.93 13.23 8.84
C PHE A 28 25.46 13.52 9.17
N ILE A 29 25.06 14.80 9.18
CA ILE A 29 23.67 15.23 9.38
C ILE A 29 22.81 14.81 8.19
N GLY A 30 23.34 14.83 6.96
CA GLY A 30 22.67 14.38 5.75
C GLY A 30 22.34 12.88 5.80
N ILE A 31 23.26 12.04 6.26
CA ILE A 31 23.06 10.59 6.41
C ILE A 31 22.00 10.29 7.47
N GLN A 32 22.01 10.97 8.60
CA GLN A 32 21.00 10.81 9.65
C GLN A 32 19.59 11.17 9.15
N ARG A 33 19.45 12.21 8.34
CA ARG A 33 18.15 12.61 7.75
C ARG A 33 17.63 11.55 6.76
N ILE A 34 18.51 10.93 5.98
CA ILE A 34 18.13 9.87 5.03
C ILE A 34 17.65 8.62 5.76
N PHE A 35 18.27 8.23 6.87
CA PHE A 35 17.82 7.08 7.65
C PHE A 35 16.48 7.31 8.37
N VAL A 36 16.23 8.53 8.87
CA VAL A 36 14.97 8.88 9.54
C VAL A 36 13.82 8.98 8.54
N SER A 37 14.06 9.53 7.35
CA SER A 37 13.03 9.62 6.29
C SER A 37 12.64 8.25 5.73
N LYS A 38 13.58 7.32 5.57
CA LYS A 38 13.29 5.94 5.13
C LYS A 38 12.42 5.16 6.13
N LYS A 39 12.54 5.38 7.44
CA LYS A 39 11.71 4.74 8.47
C LYS A 39 10.25 5.23 8.47
N LYS A 40 9.96 6.44 7.98
CA LYS A 40 8.61 7.04 7.96
C LYS A 40 7.82 6.76 6.69
N GLN A 41 8.42 6.22 5.63
CA GLN A 41 7.70 5.84 4.43
C GLN A 41 6.96 4.52 4.67
N LYS A 42 5.68 4.60 5.06
CA LYS A 42 4.74 3.47 4.91
C LYS A 42 4.61 3.18 3.42
N ARG A 43 5.21 2.08 2.96
CA ARG A 43 5.01 1.61 1.59
C ARG A 43 3.57 1.12 1.48
N GLN A 44 2.76 1.79 0.69
CA GLN A 44 1.44 1.28 0.32
C GLN A 44 1.62 -0.02 -0.46
N GLN A 45 1.07 -1.10 0.04
CA GLN A 45 1.08 -2.39 -0.63
C GLN A 45 -0.19 -2.52 -1.47
N ILE A 46 -0.08 -3.18 -2.62
CA ILE A 46 -1.23 -3.52 -3.44
C ILE A 46 -1.64 -4.94 -3.09
N LYS A 47 -2.87 -5.10 -2.57
CA LYS A 47 -3.43 -6.41 -2.22
C LYS A 47 -4.49 -6.81 -3.22
N GLU A 48 -4.32 -7.99 -3.83
CA GLU A 48 -5.23 -8.50 -4.84
C GLU A 48 -6.30 -9.41 -4.22
N ILE A 49 -7.57 -9.17 -4.63
CA ILE A 49 -8.70 -10.04 -4.31
C ILE A 49 -9.37 -10.49 -5.59
N LYS A 50 -9.54 -11.80 -5.71
CA LYS A 50 -10.14 -12.44 -6.90
C LYS A 50 -11.61 -12.72 -6.68
N PHE A 51 -12.45 -12.24 -7.61
CA PHE A 51 -13.88 -12.50 -7.67
C PHE A 51 -14.20 -13.43 -8.85
N ARG A 52 -15.38 -14.05 -8.78
CA ARG A 52 -16.01 -14.76 -9.90
C ARG A 52 -17.32 -14.08 -10.25
N PRO A 53 -17.79 -14.13 -11.50
CA PRO A 53 -19.05 -13.50 -11.88
C PRO A 53 -20.25 -14.15 -11.15
N VAL A 54 -20.17 -15.44 -10.85
CA VAL A 54 -21.16 -16.18 -10.06
C VAL A 54 -20.62 -16.33 -8.63
N THR A 55 -20.74 -15.29 -7.83
CA THR A 55 -20.33 -15.27 -6.42
C THR A 55 -21.56 -15.29 -5.54
N GLU A 56 -21.64 -16.24 -4.58
CA GLU A 56 -22.69 -16.29 -3.58
C GLU A 56 -22.61 -15.07 -2.63
N LYS A 57 -23.75 -14.71 -2.04
CA LYS A 57 -23.85 -13.54 -1.16
C LYS A 57 -22.88 -13.62 0.03
N ASN A 58 -22.72 -14.77 0.65
CA ASN A 58 -21.83 -14.96 1.79
C ASN A 58 -20.35 -14.79 1.39
N ASP A 59 -19.93 -15.35 0.24
CA ASP A 59 -18.56 -15.20 -0.27
C ASP A 59 -18.27 -13.74 -0.67
N TYR A 60 -19.28 -13.05 -1.22
CA TYR A 60 -19.21 -11.62 -1.52
C TYR A 60 -18.94 -10.79 -0.25
N GLU A 61 -19.73 -10.96 0.81
CA GLU A 61 -19.59 -10.22 2.06
C GLU A 61 -18.22 -10.46 2.72
N ILE A 62 -17.75 -11.71 2.74
CA ILE A 62 -16.41 -12.05 3.27
C ILE A 62 -15.31 -11.31 2.50
N LYS A 63 -15.41 -11.24 1.17
CA LYS A 63 -14.43 -10.57 0.32
C LYS A 63 -14.49 -9.04 0.49
N VAL A 64 -15.68 -8.46 0.56
CA VAL A 64 -15.87 -7.03 0.83
C VAL A 64 -15.29 -6.65 2.19
N ASN A 65 -15.52 -7.44 3.23
CA ASN A 65 -14.94 -7.20 4.55
C ASN A 65 -13.40 -7.27 4.54
N LYS A 66 -12.80 -8.18 3.75
CA LYS A 66 -11.34 -8.21 3.54
C LYS A 66 -10.84 -6.95 2.84
N ILE A 67 -11.58 -6.44 1.83
CA ILE A 67 -11.22 -5.19 1.15
C ILE A 67 -11.26 -4.03 2.14
N LYS A 68 -12.31 -3.92 2.97
CA LYS A 68 -12.42 -2.90 4.02
C LYS A 68 -11.20 -2.91 4.94
N SER A 69 -10.80 -4.08 5.43
CA SER A 69 -9.60 -4.22 6.28
C SER A 69 -8.32 -3.78 5.58
N PHE A 70 -8.18 -4.00 4.26
CA PHE A 70 -7.00 -3.55 3.52
C PHE A 70 -6.98 -2.02 3.36
N ILE A 71 -8.13 -1.43 3.09
CA ILE A 71 -8.29 0.02 2.97
C ILE A 71 -8.03 0.71 4.31
N GLU A 72 -8.50 0.15 5.43
CA GLU A 72 -8.24 0.65 6.78
C GLU A 72 -6.74 0.64 7.13
N ASN A 73 -6.01 -0.36 6.68
CA ASN A 73 -4.57 -0.45 6.83
C ASN A 73 -3.80 0.57 5.95
N GLY A 74 -4.49 1.23 5.01
CA GLY A 74 -3.90 2.18 4.08
C GLY A 74 -3.29 1.54 2.84
N ASP A 75 -3.62 0.27 2.56
CA ASP A 75 -3.17 -0.46 1.37
C ASP A 75 -4.14 -0.24 0.20
N LYS A 76 -3.64 -0.37 -1.04
CA LYS A 76 -4.46 -0.35 -2.25
C LYS A 76 -5.07 -1.72 -2.49
N ALA A 77 -6.36 -1.77 -2.85
CA ALA A 77 -7.05 -3.00 -3.21
C ALA A 77 -7.15 -3.15 -4.73
N LYS A 78 -6.57 -4.22 -5.27
CA LYS A 78 -6.75 -4.64 -6.66
C LYS A 78 -7.83 -5.71 -6.72
N ILE A 79 -8.96 -5.39 -7.32
CA ILE A 79 -10.08 -6.30 -7.50
C ILE A 79 -10.00 -6.90 -8.88
N THR A 80 -9.82 -8.22 -8.95
CA THR A 80 -9.70 -8.96 -10.21
C THR A 80 -10.86 -9.93 -10.33
N LEU A 81 -11.69 -9.77 -11.35
CA LEU A 81 -12.80 -10.66 -11.67
C LEU A 81 -12.42 -11.51 -12.88
N ARG A 82 -12.24 -12.83 -12.69
CA ARG A 82 -11.81 -13.73 -13.74
C ARG A 82 -12.99 -14.49 -14.34
N PHE A 83 -13.19 -14.37 -15.65
CA PHE A 83 -14.16 -15.13 -16.42
C PHE A 83 -13.60 -16.48 -16.85
N ARG A 84 -14.46 -17.49 -16.87
CA ARG A 84 -14.17 -18.81 -17.43
C ARG A 84 -14.89 -18.95 -18.76
N GLY A 85 -14.21 -19.45 -19.80
CA GLY A 85 -14.76 -19.86 -21.08
C GLY A 85 -16.07 -19.18 -21.50
N ARG A 86 -17.20 -19.82 -21.23
CA ARG A 86 -18.54 -19.34 -21.60
C ARG A 86 -19.00 -18.06 -20.88
N GLU A 87 -18.42 -17.77 -19.70
CA GLU A 87 -18.77 -16.57 -18.91
C GLU A 87 -18.31 -15.27 -19.60
N MET A 88 -17.41 -15.36 -20.58
CA MET A 88 -16.98 -14.21 -21.39
C MET A 88 -18.13 -13.56 -22.16
N ALA A 89 -19.20 -14.27 -22.49
CA ALA A 89 -20.38 -13.71 -23.12
C ALA A 89 -21.19 -12.82 -22.17
N HIS A 90 -21.02 -12.99 -20.86
CA HIS A 90 -21.79 -12.29 -19.81
C HIS A 90 -20.93 -11.29 -19.03
N GLN A 91 -20.14 -10.48 -19.73
CA GLN A 91 -19.28 -9.46 -19.10
C GLN A 91 -20.08 -8.43 -18.31
N GLN A 92 -21.33 -8.18 -18.69
CA GLN A 92 -22.23 -7.23 -18.02
C GLN A 92 -22.45 -7.60 -16.55
N ILE A 93 -22.64 -8.89 -16.24
CA ILE A 93 -22.80 -9.37 -14.85
C ILE A 93 -21.56 -9.05 -14.02
N GLY A 94 -20.38 -9.21 -14.61
CA GLY A 94 -19.12 -8.84 -13.94
C GLY A 94 -19.00 -7.34 -13.69
N MET A 95 -19.40 -6.50 -14.62
CA MET A 95 -19.42 -5.06 -14.44
C MET A 95 -20.40 -4.60 -13.37
N GLU A 96 -21.61 -5.18 -13.33
CA GLU A 96 -22.60 -4.90 -12.28
C GLU A 96 -22.09 -5.26 -10.89
N LEU A 97 -21.41 -6.40 -10.77
CA LEU A 97 -20.81 -6.82 -9.52
C LEU A 97 -19.73 -5.83 -9.06
N LEU A 98 -18.87 -5.35 -9.96
CA LEU A 98 -17.85 -4.37 -9.62
C LEU A 98 -18.44 -3.01 -9.23
N LYS A 99 -19.49 -2.56 -9.93
CA LYS A 99 -20.24 -1.33 -9.54
C LYS A 99 -20.87 -1.45 -8.15
N ARG A 100 -21.38 -2.63 -7.81
CA ARG A 100 -21.90 -2.89 -6.48
C ARG A 100 -20.81 -2.79 -5.41
N VAL A 101 -19.64 -3.37 -5.67
CA VAL A 101 -18.47 -3.27 -4.78
C VAL A 101 -18.03 -1.81 -4.63
N GLU A 102 -18.03 -1.04 -5.71
CA GLU A 102 -17.73 0.39 -5.71
C GLU A 102 -18.70 1.15 -4.78
N SER A 103 -20.01 0.95 -4.93
CA SER A 103 -21.02 1.59 -4.09
C SER A 103 -20.88 1.21 -2.60
N ASP A 104 -20.58 -0.05 -2.30
CA ASP A 104 -20.40 -0.53 -0.92
C ASP A 104 -19.13 0.03 -0.25
N LEU A 105 -18.15 0.48 -1.03
CA LEU A 105 -16.87 0.97 -0.54
C LEU A 105 -16.66 2.48 -0.76
N GLU A 106 -17.60 3.17 -1.39
CA GLU A 106 -17.51 4.61 -1.71
C GLU A 106 -17.22 5.48 -0.48
N SER A 107 -17.75 5.08 0.68
CA SER A 107 -17.51 5.79 1.94
C SER A 107 -16.08 5.75 2.46
N MET A 108 -15.31 4.73 2.08
CA MET A 108 -13.97 4.45 2.64
C MET A 108 -12.85 4.53 1.61
N ALA A 109 -13.16 4.30 0.35
CA ALA A 109 -12.20 4.23 -0.74
C ALA A 109 -12.66 5.03 -1.96
N SER A 110 -11.70 5.45 -2.77
CA SER A 110 -11.93 6.03 -4.09
C SER A 110 -11.44 5.10 -5.19
N VAL A 111 -12.12 5.09 -6.32
CA VAL A 111 -11.69 4.33 -7.49
C VAL A 111 -10.50 5.06 -8.13
N GLU A 112 -9.35 4.42 -8.15
CA GLU A 112 -8.14 4.92 -8.81
C GLU A 112 -8.13 4.52 -10.30
N GLN A 113 -8.57 3.30 -10.59
CA GLN A 113 -8.69 2.81 -11.95
C GLN A 113 -10.06 2.15 -12.14
N PHE A 114 -10.82 2.64 -13.11
CA PHE A 114 -12.11 2.08 -13.49
C PHE A 114 -11.97 0.63 -14.00
N PRO A 115 -13.07 -0.16 -13.93
CA PRO A 115 -13.06 -1.54 -14.42
C PRO A 115 -12.59 -1.62 -15.86
N THR A 116 -11.44 -2.23 -16.09
CA THR A 116 -10.84 -2.42 -17.42
C THR A 116 -10.76 -3.90 -17.73
N LEU A 117 -11.14 -4.28 -18.95
CA LEU A 117 -11.04 -5.66 -19.42
C LEU A 117 -9.61 -5.96 -19.87
N GLU A 118 -8.93 -6.80 -19.13
CA GLU A 118 -7.59 -7.32 -19.45
C GLU A 118 -7.67 -8.78 -19.88
N GLY A 119 -7.86 -9.04 -21.17
CA GLY A 119 -8.00 -10.39 -21.71
C GLY A 119 -9.26 -11.09 -21.21
N ARG A 120 -9.13 -12.03 -20.25
CA ARG A 120 -10.25 -12.80 -19.67
C ARG A 120 -10.58 -12.39 -18.23
N GLN A 121 -10.20 -11.19 -17.84
CA GLN A 121 -10.44 -10.68 -16.49
C GLN A 121 -10.80 -9.19 -16.52
N LEU A 122 -11.67 -8.77 -15.62
CA LEU A 122 -11.91 -7.36 -15.32
C LEU A 122 -11.06 -6.98 -14.11
N VAL A 123 -10.34 -5.88 -14.22
CA VAL A 123 -9.48 -5.36 -13.17
C VAL A 123 -9.94 -3.97 -12.78
N MET A 124 -10.12 -3.74 -11.49
CA MET A 124 -10.43 -2.45 -10.89
C MET A 124 -9.47 -2.19 -9.73
N MET A 125 -8.96 -0.96 -9.62
CA MET A 125 -8.12 -0.58 -8.49
C MET A 125 -8.82 0.47 -7.63
N MET A 126 -8.78 0.24 -6.32
CA MET A 126 -9.31 1.15 -5.32
C MET A 126 -8.19 1.60 -4.39
N ALA A 127 -8.17 2.88 -4.08
CA ALA A 127 -7.25 3.47 -3.13
C ALA A 127 -8.00 3.95 -1.87
N PRO A 128 -7.38 3.87 -0.69
CA PRO A 128 -7.96 4.42 0.52
C PRO A 128 -8.13 5.93 0.39
N ASN A 129 -9.28 6.45 0.80
CA ASN A 129 -9.46 7.89 0.91
C ASN A 129 -8.45 8.43 1.93
N LYS A 130 -7.57 9.35 1.52
CA LYS A 130 -6.69 10.05 2.46
C LYS A 130 -7.58 10.86 3.38
N LYS A 131 -7.73 10.43 4.64
CA LYS A 131 -8.25 11.33 5.67
C LYS A 131 -7.20 12.43 5.84
N ASN A 132 -7.55 13.62 5.36
CA ASN A 132 -6.79 14.84 5.67
C ASN A 132 -6.83 15.09 7.18
#